data_596b700d09d696149b3fc64de8bc2923
#
_entry.id   596b700d09d696149b3fc64de8bc2923
#
_cell.length_a   1.000
_cell.length_b   1.000
_cell.length_c   1.000
_cell.angle_alpha   90.00
_cell.angle_beta   90.00
_cell.angle_gamma   90.00
#
_symmetry.space_group_name_H-M   'P 1'
#
loop_
_entity.id
_entity.type
_entity.pdbx_description
1 polymer ?
#
loop_
_entity_poly.entity_id
_entity_poly.type
_entity_poly.pdbx_seq_one_letter_code
_entity_poly.pdbx_strand_id
1 'polypeptide(L)'
;MNPPRCFDDDYINFVIASPRAVSATEAAKAQGDEEQAPAHDAFTRLLHRLEPDAETLWQEARSQVSLSQGILVIDDSTLDKPYAKKMELVVRHWSGKHRAVVSGINLISLLWTDGDRHVPVDYRIFDKKKDALTKNDHFQAMLKEAHQRGFAPACVAFDSWYSGLENLKLIRSFGWIWLTRLKSNRKVNPDREGLRAVGEVEIGESGRVVWLEGFGLIRVFKTVATNGDVEMWATNKVEMSDLERVKWAGYSWAIENYHRGIKQFCLIERAQVRSRRAWRNHIGLCLRAFLRLESHCHHRGISWYEAKTSIIREAVRNYIAHPLYSLISTA
;
A
#
# COMPACT_ATOMS: atom_id res chain seq x y z
N MET A 1 -32.00 21.54 1.66
CA MET A 1 -31.33 20.41 0.95
C MET A 1 -31.58 19.15 1.77
N ASN A 2 -32.08 18.05 1.19
CA ASN A 2 -32.34 16.84 1.96
C ASN A 2 -31.01 16.26 2.50
N PRO A 3 -30.99 15.69 3.73
CA PRO A 3 -29.80 15.09 4.31
C PRO A 3 -29.29 13.92 3.45
N PRO A 4 -27.98 13.64 3.50
CA PRO A 4 -27.42 12.50 2.78
C PRO A 4 -28.02 11.17 3.30
N ARG A 5 -28.34 10.26 2.38
CA ARG A 5 -28.83 8.91 2.69
C ARG A 5 -27.74 7.83 2.62
N CYS A 6 -26.52 8.18 2.24
CA CYS A 6 -25.39 7.24 2.12
C CYS A 6 -24.16 7.87 2.78
N PHE A 7 -23.49 7.11 3.62
CA PHE A 7 -22.31 7.50 4.40
C PHE A 7 -21.11 6.59 4.09
N ASP A 8 -19.96 6.92 4.62
CA ASP A 8 -18.71 6.20 4.43
C ASP A 8 -18.85 4.71 4.79
N ASP A 9 -19.53 4.42 5.90
CA ASP A 9 -19.72 3.07 6.41
C ASP A 9 -20.55 2.20 5.46
N ASP A 10 -21.56 2.76 4.82
CA ASP A 10 -22.37 2.03 3.83
C ASP A 10 -21.51 1.58 2.66
N TYR A 11 -20.61 2.47 2.18
CA TYR A 11 -19.71 2.14 1.09
C TYR A 11 -18.60 1.17 1.51
N ILE A 12 -18.02 1.38 2.68
CA ILE A 12 -16.95 0.52 3.23
C ILE A 12 -17.49 -0.90 3.45
N ASN A 13 -18.65 -1.03 4.08
CA ASN A 13 -19.29 -2.32 4.32
C ASN A 13 -19.63 -3.03 3.00
N PHE A 14 -20.13 -2.29 2.00
CA PHE A 14 -20.36 -2.84 0.68
C PHE A 14 -19.06 -3.35 0.03
N VAL A 15 -17.95 -2.60 0.11
CA VAL A 15 -16.65 -3.01 -0.42
C VAL A 15 -16.14 -4.27 0.29
N ILE A 16 -16.28 -4.34 1.61
CA ILE A 16 -15.90 -5.53 2.39
C ILE A 16 -16.75 -6.72 2.00
N ALA A 17 -18.07 -6.56 1.86
CA ALA A 17 -18.98 -7.65 1.56
C ALA A 17 -18.94 -8.10 0.08
N SER A 18 -18.74 -7.15 -0.85
CA SER A 18 -18.82 -7.44 -2.28
C SER A 18 -17.70 -8.39 -2.75
N PRO A 19 -18.05 -9.45 -3.49
CA PRO A 19 -17.06 -10.41 -3.98
C PRO A 19 -16.31 -9.91 -5.22
N ARG A 20 -16.90 -9.03 -6.04
CA ARG A 20 -16.35 -8.80 -7.39
C ARG A 20 -16.47 -7.41 -7.98
N ALA A 21 -17.63 -6.78 -7.90
CA ALA A 21 -17.88 -5.53 -8.61
C ALA A 21 -18.23 -4.41 -7.64
N VAL A 22 -17.65 -3.22 -7.86
CA VAL A 22 -17.92 -2.03 -7.08
C VAL A 22 -18.56 -1.00 -8.02
N SER A 23 -19.89 -1.07 -8.15
CA SER A 23 -20.68 -0.05 -8.84
C SER A 23 -21.77 0.48 -7.90
N ALA A 24 -22.16 1.74 -8.10
CA ALA A 24 -23.25 2.34 -7.32
C ALA A 24 -24.58 1.56 -7.47
N THR A 25 -24.83 1.01 -8.67
CA THR A 25 -26.01 0.19 -8.95
C THR A 25 -25.98 -1.11 -8.15
N GLU A 26 -24.85 -1.79 -8.10
CA GLU A 26 -24.71 -3.03 -7.35
C GLU A 26 -24.77 -2.78 -5.84
N ALA A 27 -24.15 -1.67 -5.40
CA ALA A 27 -24.23 -1.24 -4.00
C ALA A 27 -25.69 -1.02 -3.56
N ALA A 28 -26.50 -0.39 -4.40
CA ALA A 28 -27.92 -0.17 -4.11
C ALA A 28 -28.71 -1.49 -4.09
N LYS A 29 -28.45 -2.41 -5.03
CA LYS A 29 -29.14 -3.73 -5.06
C LYS A 29 -28.78 -4.64 -3.88
N ALA A 30 -27.60 -4.42 -3.29
CA ALA A 30 -27.15 -5.16 -2.11
C ALA A 30 -27.72 -4.62 -0.80
N GLN A 31 -28.43 -3.48 -0.83
CA GLN A 31 -29.17 -2.99 0.34
C GLN A 31 -30.47 -3.78 0.51
N GLY A 32 -30.97 -3.83 1.76
CA GLY A 32 -32.27 -4.40 2.04
C GLY A 32 -33.41 -3.55 1.45
N ASP A 33 -34.64 -4.09 1.51
CA ASP A 33 -35.87 -3.43 1.03
C ASP A 33 -36.39 -2.36 2.00
N GLU A 34 -35.53 -1.76 2.81
CA GLU A 34 -35.90 -0.70 3.74
C GLU A 34 -36.20 0.58 2.96
N GLU A 35 -37.26 1.30 3.37
CA GLU A 35 -37.70 2.56 2.74
C GLU A 35 -36.61 3.62 2.71
N GLN A 36 -35.65 3.56 3.64
CA GLN A 36 -34.52 4.47 3.75
C GLN A 36 -33.23 3.95 3.11
N ALA A 37 -33.22 2.77 2.50
CA ALA A 37 -32.02 2.21 1.88
C ALA A 37 -31.41 3.15 0.83
N PRO A 38 -30.07 3.30 0.80
CA PRO A 38 -29.42 4.20 -0.15
C PRO A 38 -29.58 3.71 -1.59
N ALA A 39 -30.17 4.53 -2.45
CA ALA A 39 -30.27 4.26 -3.88
C ALA A 39 -28.91 4.50 -4.60
N HIS A 40 -28.78 4.05 -5.84
CA HIS A 40 -27.55 4.12 -6.63
C HIS A 40 -26.99 5.55 -6.77
N ASP A 41 -27.84 6.55 -6.84
CA ASP A 41 -27.46 7.95 -6.94
C ASP A 41 -26.89 8.49 -5.61
N ALA A 42 -27.33 7.96 -4.45
CA ALA A 42 -26.79 8.30 -3.15
C ALA A 42 -25.33 7.84 -3.03
N PHE A 43 -24.99 6.61 -3.48
CA PHE A 43 -23.62 6.10 -3.56
C PHE A 43 -22.76 6.93 -4.53
N THR A 44 -23.31 7.29 -5.69
CA THR A 44 -22.61 8.18 -6.64
C THR A 44 -22.34 9.53 -6.02
N ARG A 45 -23.33 10.16 -5.38
CA ARG A 45 -23.18 11.45 -4.71
C ARG A 45 -22.18 11.39 -3.55
N LEU A 46 -22.13 10.29 -2.79
CA LEU A 46 -21.12 10.11 -1.74
C LEU A 46 -19.70 10.30 -2.29
N LEU A 47 -19.34 9.57 -3.36
CA LEU A 47 -18.01 9.64 -3.96
C LEU A 47 -17.66 11.02 -4.55
N HIS A 48 -18.67 11.84 -4.85
CA HIS A 48 -18.47 13.21 -5.34
C HIS A 48 -18.52 14.28 -4.24
N ARG A 49 -19.15 13.97 -3.10
CA ARG A 49 -19.32 14.90 -1.98
C ARG A 49 -18.10 14.93 -1.06
N LEU A 50 -17.52 13.77 -0.77
CA LEU A 50 -16.37 13.66 0.13
C LEU A 50 -15.18 14.47 -0.39
N GLU A 51 -14.42 15.06 0.53
CA GLU A 51 -13.08 15.58 0.22
C GLU A 51 -12.07 14.45 0.35
N PRO A 52 -11.26 14.22 -0.70
CA PRO A 52 -10.25 13.18 -0.64
C PRO A 52 -9.10 13.60 0.28
N ASP A 53 -8.91 12.89 1.37
CA ASP A 53 -7.82 13.12 2.31
C ASP A 53 -7.22 11.81 2.84
N ALA A 54 -6.01 11.87 3.37
CA ALA A 54 -5.37 10.75 4.05
C ALA A 54 -5.50 10.87 5.58
N GLU A 55 -5.94 12.00 6.10
CA GLU A 55 -6.06 12.24 7.53
C GLU A 55 -7.16 11.39 8.15
N THR A 56 -8.29 11.22 7.47
CA THR A 56 -9.36 10.32 7.92
C THR A 56 -8.87 8.89 8.11
N LEU A 57 -8.03 8.38 7.19
CA LEU A 57 -7.38 7.07 7.34
C LEU A 57 -6.49 7.03 8.59
N TRP A 58 -5.68 8.07 8.81
CA TRP A 58 -4.82 8.16 9.98
C TRP A 58 -5.60 8.18 11.29
N GLN A 59 -6.69 8.95 11.36
CA GLN A 59 -7.54 9.01 12.57
C GLN A 59 -8.12 7.64 12.95
N GLU A 60 -8.44 6.78 11.99
CA GLU A 60 -8.86 5.40 12.23
C GLU A 60 -7.67 4.47 12.56
N ALA A 61 -6.50 4.69 11.96
CA ALA A 61 -5.32 3.83 12.10
C ALA A 61 -4.54 4.06 13.40
N ARG A 62 -4.53 5.29 13.93
CA ARG A 62 -3.63 5.72 15.02
C ARG A 62 -3.72 4.86 16.29
N SER A 63 -4.88 4.31 16.59
CA SER A 63 -5.08 3.43 17.76
C SER A 63 -4.55 2.01 17.55
N GLN A 64 -4.19 1.66 16.33
CA GLN A 64 -3.74 0.31 15.95
C GLN A 64 -2.22 0.22 15.78
N VAL A 65 -1.49 1.32 15.89
CA VAL A 65 -0.05 1.38 15.71
C VAL A 65 0.67 1.72 17.01
N SER A 66 1.93 1.32 17.12
CA SER A 66 2.86 1.85 18.12
C SER A 66 3.74 2.90 17.46
N LEU A 67 3.76 4.13 18.00
CA LEU A 67 4.58 5.21 17.46
C LEU A 67 6.09 4.97 17.67
N SER A 68 6.47 4.20 18.70
CA SER A 68 7.87 3.94 19.09
C SER A 68 8.37 2.54 18.74
N GLN A 69 7.54 1.69 18.15
CA GLN A 69 7.89 0.32 17.80
C GLN A 69 7.47 0.00 16.37
N GLY A 70 7.93 -1.15 15.85
CA GLY A 70 7.67 -1.55 14.47
C GLY A 70 8.50 -0.75 13.47
N ILE A 71 8.20 -0.94 12.21
CA ILE A 71 8.86 -0.24 11.11
C ILE A 71 7.84 0.48 10.23
N LEU A 72 8.29 1.52 9.54
CA LEU A 72 7.55 2.15 8.46
C LEU A 72 8.05 1.60 7.12
N VAL A 73 7.14 1.24 6.25
CA VAL A 73 7.46 0.77 4.89
C VAL A 73 6.79 1.67 3.88
N ILE A 74 7.55 2.18 2.93
CA ILE A 74 7.02 3.01 1.82
C ILE A 74 7.28 2.29 0.50
N ASP A 75 6.22 2.19 -0.29
CA ASP A 75 6.30 1.71 -1.67
C ASP A 75 5.13 2.23 -2.51
N ASP A 76 5.25 2.09 -3.84
CA ASP A 76 4.16 2.43 -4.75
C ASP A 76 3.64 1.22 -5.51
N SER A 77 2.33 1.22 -5.73
CA SER A 77 1.65 0.19 -6.52
C SER A 77 0.85 0.81 -7.65
N THR A 78 0.86 0.13 -8.79
CA THR A 78 -0.05 0.45 -9.89
C THR A 78 -1.39 -0.21 -9.65
N LEU A 79 -2.46 0.59 -9.63
CA LEU A 79 -3.83 0.12 -9.72
C LEU A 79 -4.17 -0.04 -11.21
N ASP A 80 -4.21 -1.27 -11.68
CA ASP A 80 -4.30 -1.60 -13.11
C ASP A 80 -5.64 -1.17 -13.72
N LYS A 81 -5.58 -0.45 -14.85
CA LYS A 81 -6.73 0.04 -15.62
C LYS A 81 -6.52 -0.16 -17.12
N PRO A 82 -6.32 -1.40 -17.59
CA PRO A 82 -5.93 -1.66 -18.99
C PRO A 82 -6.96 -1.19 -20.01
N TYR A 83 -8.24 -1.19 -19.65
CA TYR A 83 -9.34 -0.82 -20.55
C TYR A 83 -9.86 0.61 -20.37
N ALA A 84 -9.20 1.42 -19.53
CA ALA A 84 -9.65 2.78 -19.25
C ALA A 84 -9.40 3.72 -20.45
N LYS A 85 -10.47 4.19 -21.08
CA LYS A 85 -10.39 5.16 -22.18
C LYS A 85 -10.71 6.59 -21.74
N LYS A 86 -11.59 6.77 -20.75
CA LYS A 86 -12.12 8.08 -20.32
C LYS A 86 -12.09 8.24 -18.79
N MET A 87 -11.13 7.61 -18.12
CA MET A 87 -10.93 7.76 -16.68
C MET A 87 -9.88 8.83 -16.40
N GLU A 88 -10.20 9.78 -15.54
CA GLU A 88 -9.22 10.69 -14.98
C GLU A 88 -8.27 9.94 -14.04
N LEU A 89 -7.09 10.47 -13.75
CA LEU A 89 -6.00 9.86 -12.97
C LEU A 89 -5.28 8.69 -13.65
N VAL A 90 -5.85 8.07 -14.66
CA VAL A 90 -5.19 6.98 -15.38
C VAL A 90 -4.09 7.55 -16.28
N VAL A 91 -2.89 7.08 -16.07
CA VAL A 91 -1.71 7.45 -16.85
C VAL A 91 -0.98 6.20 -17.33
N ARG A 92 -0.22 6.34 -18.42
CA ARG A 92 0.69 5.29 -18.89
C ARG A 92 2.03 5.47 -18.20
N HIS A 93 2.52 4.41 -17.57
CA HIS A 93 3.82 4.40 -16.91
C HIS A 93 4.45 3.00 -16.96
N TRP A 94 5.75 2.94 -16.78
CA TRP A 94 6.47 1.67 -16.67
C TRP A 94 6.09 0.95 -15.39
N SER A 95 5.76 -0.33 -15.51
CA SER A 95 5.51 -1.23 -14.37
C SER A 95 6.61 -2.30 -14.31
N GLY A 96 7.35 -2.34 -13.21
CA GLY A 96 8.35 -3.38 -12.97
C GLY A 96 7.73 -4.77 -12.91
N LYS A 97 6.54 -4.89 -12.33
CA LYS A 97 5.76 -6.14 -12.25
C LYS A 97 5.44 -6.72 -13.65
N HIS A 98 4.99 -5.88 -14.57
CA HIS A 98 4.60 -6.29 -15.92
C HIS A 98 5.76 -6.23 -16.92
N ARG A 99 6.90 -5.63 -16.52
CA ARG A 99 8.04 -5.34 -17.42
C ARG A 99 7.60 -4.66 -18.72
N ALA A 100 6.59 -3.79 -18.61
CA ALA A 100 5.96 -3.12 -19.73
C ALA A 100 5.35 -1.76 -19.31
N VAL A 101 5.00 -0.95 -20.29
CA VAL A 101 4.21 0.27 -20.08
C VAL A 101 2.75 -0.12 -19.92
N VAL A 102 2.18 0.15 -18.75
CA VAL A 102 0.79 -0.15 -18.41
C VAL A 102 -0.02 1.11 -18.21
N SER A 103 -1.35 0.98 -18.30
CA SER A 103 -2.30 2.04 -17.94
C SER A 103 -2.84 1.78 -16.53
N GLY A 104 -2.68 2.75 -15.65
CA GLY A 104 -3.11 2.60 -14.26
C GLY A 104 -3.06 3.90 -13.47
N ILE A 105 -3.48 3.79 -12.21
CA ILE A 105 -3.37 4.85 -11.20
C ILE A 105 -2.21 4.47 -10.28
N ASN A 106 -1.31 5.40 -10.02
CA ASN A 106 -0.18 5.16 -9.14
C ASN A 106 -0.53 5.56 -7.70
N LEU A 107 -0.52 4.58 -6.81
CA LEU A 107 -0.77 4.72 -5.37
C LEU A 107 0.56 4.56 -4.63
N ILE A 108 0.96 5.58 -3.88
CA ILE A 108 2.09 5.51 -2.95
C ILE A 108 1.49 5.30 -1.55
N SER A 109 1.99 4.33 -0.82
CA SER A 109 1.50 3.99 0.52
C SER A 109 2.60 4.03 1.56
N LEU A 110 2.28 4.53 2.75
CA LEU A 110 3.07 4.39 3.96
C LEU A 110 2.37 3.40 4.88
N LEU A 111 3.03 2.30 5.14
CA LEU A 111 2.55 1.22 5.98
C LEU A 111 3.35 1.17 7.28
N TRP A 112 2.68 0.99 8.42
CA TRP A 112 3.31 0.56 9.66
C TRP A 112 3.12 -0.95 9.83
N THR A 113 4.17 -1.63 10.32
CA THR A 113 4.11 -3.04 10.65
C THR A 113 5.03 -3.38 11.82
N ASP A 114 4.60 -4.33 12.64
CA ASP A 114 5.40 -4.98 13.69
C ASP A 114 5.86 -6.39 13.29
N GLY A 115 5.58 -6.77 12.05
CA GLY A 115 5.83 -8.10 11.49
C GLY A 115 4.55 -8.91 11.25
N ASP A 116 3.53 -8.69 12.09
CA ASP A 116 2.24 -9.41 12.02
C ASP A 116 1.14 -8.54 11.42
N ARG A 117 1.10 -7.25 11.74
CA ARG A 117 0.06 -6.31 11.31
C ARG A 117 0.49 -5.47 10.11
N HIS A 118 -0.49 -5.11 9.28
CA HIS A 118 -0.31 -4.36 8.04
C HIS A 118 -1.20 -3.11 8.09
N VAL A 119 -0.76 -2.06 8.79
CA VAL A 119 -1.57 -0.88 9.07
C VAL A 119 -1.18 0.28 8.15
N PRO A 120 -2.00 0.64 7.14
CA PRO A 120 -1.75 1.82 6.32
C PRO A 120 -1.97 3.09 7.15
N VAL A 121 -0.95 3.96 7.19
CA VAL A 121 -0.96 5.18 8.01
C VAL A 121 -1.00 6.46 7.19
N ASP A 122 -0.63 6.37 5.91
CA ASP A 122 -0.76 7.47 4.95
C ASP A 122 -0.75 6.93 3.51
N TYR A 123 -1.28 7.70 2.57
CA TYR A 123 -1.22 7.38 1.15
C TYR A 123 -1.23 8.64 0.28
N ARG A 124 -0.69 8.52 -0.93
CA ARG A 124 -0.77 9.56 -1.96
C ARG A 124 -1.15 8.94 -3.30
N ILE A 125 -1.94 9.66 -4.08
CA ILE A 125 -2.26 9.27 -5.46
C ILE A 125 -1.49 10.19 -6.37
N PHE A 126 -0.46 9.65 -7.01
CA PHE A 126 0.42 10.40 -7.89
C PHE A 126 -0.21 10.60 -9.27
N ASP A 127 -0.43 11.84 -9.65
CA ASP A 127 -0.95 12.23 -10.95
C ASP A 127 0.10 13.00 -11.75
N LYS A 128 0.94 12.27 -12.46
CA LYS A 128 2.04 12.82 -13.27
C LYS A 128 1.65 14.01 -14.18
N LYS A 129 0.36 14.12 -14.56
CA LYS A 129 -0.09 15.17 -15.49
C LYS A 129 -0.45 16.48 -14.79
N LYS A 130 -0.84 16.42 -13.53
CA LYS A 130 -1.39 17.59 -12.79
C LYS A 130 -0.66 17.90 -11.50
N ASP A 131 0.04 16.92 -10.91
CA ASP A 131 0.83 17.18 -9.73
C ASP A 131 2.12 17.93 -10.12
N ALA A 132 2.36 19.06 -9.45
CA ALA A 132 3.65 19.74 -9.54
C ALA A 132 4.77 18.99 -8.78
N LEU A 133 4.39 17.94 -8.05
CA LEU A 133 5.26 17.15 -7.17
C LEU A 133 5.69 15.85 -7.87
N THR A 134 6.89 15.41 -7.57
CA THR A 134 7.40 14.10 -7.96
C THR A 134 7.01 13.03 -6.93
N LYS A 135 7.22 11.75 -7.26
CA LYS A 135 7.07 10.66 -6.26
C LYS A 135 7.99 10.83 -5.05
N ASN A 136 9.20 11.38 -5.25
CA ASN A 136 10.12 11.65 -4.15
C ASN A 136 9.62 12.78 -3.24
N ASP A 137 8.96 13.80 -3.80
CA ASP A 137 8.35 14.86 -2.99
C ASP A 137 7.21 14.29 -2.13
N HIS A 138 6.39 13.41 -2.69
CA HIS A 138 5.35 12.68 -1.93
C HIS A 138 5.97 11.79 -0.83
N PHE A 139 7.03 11.05 -1.14
CA PHE A 139 7.77 10.24 -0.17
C PHE A 139 8.23 11.10 1.02
N GLN A 140 8.87 12.24 0.73
CA GLN A 140 9.36 13.15 1.77
C GLN A 140 8.21 13.76 2.57
N ALA A 141 7.11 14.15 1.92
CA ALA A 141 5.95 14.72 2.60
C ALA A 141 5.32 13.71 3.57
N MET A 142 5.16 12.44 3.16
CA MET A 142 4.63 11.38 4.01
C MET A 142 5.52 11.10 5.23
N LEU A 143 6.84 11.10 5.07
CA LEU A 143 7.77 10.92 6.20
C LEU A 143 7.79 12.12 7.15
N LYS A 144 7.70 13.34 6.63
CA LYS A 144 7.56 14.56 7.45
C LYS A 144 6.28 14.51 8.27
N GLU A 145 5.17 14.10 7.65
CA GLU A 145 3.89 13.92 8.34
C GLU A 145 3.98 12.84 9.42
N ALA A 146 4.59 11.68 9.13
CA ALA A 146 4.81 10.64 10.12
C ALA A 146 5.66 11.14 11.29
N HIS A 147 6.70 11.93 11.04
CA HIS A 147 7.51 12.54 12.09
C HIS A 147 6.70 13.52 12.95
N GLN A 148 5.85 14.36 12.33
CA GLN A 148 4.97 15.28 13.06
C GLN A 148 3.92 14.54 13.91
N ARG A 149 3.46 13.37 13.46
CA ARG A 149 2.57 12.46 14.21
C ARG A 149 3.27 11.75 15.37
N GLY A 150 4.58 11.97 15.54
CA GLY A 150 5.36 11.43 16.64
C GLY A 150 5.91 10.02 16.43
N PHE A 151 5.94 9.52 15.20
CA PHE A 151 6.59 8.23 14.93
C PHE A 151 8.09 8.28 15.25
N ALA A 152 8.58 7.23 15.90
CA ALA A 152 9.97 6.91 16.12
C ALA A 152 10.21 5.42 15.79
N PRO A 153 10.12 5.05 14.48
CA PRO A 153 10.17 3.66 14.06
C PRO A 153 11.56 3.07 14.28
N ALA A 154 11.62 1.75 14.50
CA ALA A 154 12.90 1.04 14.56
C ALA A 154 13.67 1.11 13.24
N CYS A 155 12.95 1.22 12.12
CA CYS A 155 13.51 1.36 10.79
C CYS A 155 12.48 1.93 9.82
N VAL A 156 12.94 2.64 8.78
CA VAL A 156 12.15 2.99 7.59
C VAL A 156 12.67 2.17 6.42
N ALA A 157 11.84 1.32 5.84
CA ALA A 157 12.18 0.47 4.72
C ALA A 157 11.51 0.96 3.42
N PHE A 158 12.22 0.90 2.31
CA PHE A 158 11.72 1.34 1.00
C PHE A 158 12.53 0.77 -0.16
N ASP A 159 11.95 0.80 -1.37
CA ASP A 159 12.61 0.32 -2.58
C ASP A 159 13.78 1.23 -3.03
N SER A 160 14.67 0.65 -3.82
CA SER A 160 15.82 1.32 -4.45
C SER A 160 15.45 2.56 -5.27
N TRP A 161 14.22 2.66 -5.75
CA TRP A 161 13.71 3.84 -6.43
C TRP A 161 13.78 5.09 -5.54
N TYR A 162 13.47 4.93 -4.26
CA TYR A 162 13.47 6.02 -3.28
C TYR A 162 14.83 6.22 -2.59
N SER A 163 15.89 5.49 -2.96
CA SER A 163 17.22 5.58 -2.34
C SER A 163 18.04 6.83 -2.74
N GLY A 164 17.39 7.90 -3.19
CA GLY A 164 18.00 9.19 -3.49
C GLY A 164 18.61 9.86 -2.24
N LEU A 165 19.71 10.59 -2.40
CA LEU A 165 20.45 11.21 -1.27
C LEU A 165 19.57 12.07 -0.39
N GLU A 166 18.68 12.87 -0.98
CA GLU A 166 17.81 13.77 -0.22
C GLU A 166 16.82 13.01 0.68
N ASN A 167 16.31 11.86 0.22
CA ASN A 167 15.47 10.99 1.02
C ASN A 167 16.25 10.37 2.17
N LEU A 168 17.45 9.86 1.90
CA LEU A 168 18.32 9.27 2.94
C LEU A 168 18.71 10.31 4.00
N LYS A 169 19.04 11.53 3.59
CA LYS A 169 19.37 12.65 4.47
C LYS A 169 18.18 13.07 5.32
N LEU A 170 16.98 13.13 4.73
CA LEU A 170 15.75 13.46 5.45
C LEU A 170 15.49 12.45 6.57
N ILE A 171 15.55 11.14 6.29
CA ILE A 171 15.35 10.10 7.31
C ILE A 171 16.39 10.23 8.43
N ARG A 172 17.66 10.46 8.07
CA ARG A 172 18.72 10.69 9.05
C ARG A 172 18.50 11.95 9.89
N SER A 173 17.94 13.01 9.32
CA SER A 173 17.67 14.26 10.07
C SER A 173 16.61 14.08 11.15
N PHE A 174 15.73 13.08 11.04
CA PHE A 174 14.79 12.67 12.08
C PHE A 174 15.41 11.74 13.14
N GLY A 175 16.70 11.39 12.99
CA GLY A 175 17.34 10.38 13.85
C GLY A 175 16.93 8.95 13.53
N TRP A 176 16.25 8.71 12.41
CA TRP A 176 15.74 7.41 12.06
C TRP A 176 16.74 6.54 11.29
N ILE A 177 16.63 5.25 11.47
CA ILE A 177 17.34 4.24 10.70
C ILE A 177 16.57 3.98 9.42
N TRP A 178 17.28 3.81 8.30
CA TRP A 178 16.69 3.35 7.06
C TRP A 178 17.31 2.03 6.60
N LEU A 179 16.53 1.24 5.86
CA LEU A 179 16.97 0.02 5.18
C LEU A 179 16.41 0.03 3.76
N THR A 180 17.28 -0.07 2.77
CA THR A 180 16.87 -0.08 1.37
C THR A 180 17.83 -0.91 0.52
N ARG A 181 17.41 -1.27 -0.69
CA ARG A 181 18.32 -1.84 -1.69
C ARG A 181 18.97 -0.71 -2.48
N LEU A 182 20.25 -0.85 -2.77
CA LEU A 182 20.97 0.03 -3.69
C LEU A 182 21.06 -0.61 -5.07
N LYS A 183 20.99 0.20 -6.11
CA LYS A 183 21.31 -0.24 -7.46
C LYS A 183 22.79 -0.61 -7.54
N SER A 184 23.15 -1.66 -8.26
CA SER A 184 24.53 -2.16 -8.35
C SER A 184 25.55 -1.12 -8.84
N ASN A 185 25.10 -0.14 -9.62
CA ASN A 185 25.93 0.97 -10.13
C ASN A 185 26.06 2.16 -9.15
N ARG A 186 25.46 2.09 -7.94
CA ARG A 186 25.59 3.16 -6.94
C ARG A 186 27.04 3.34 -6.53
N LYS A 187 27.54 4.58 -6.57
CA LYS A 187 28.93 4.88 -6.22
C LYS A 187 29.13 4.95 -4.70
N VAL A 188 30.11 4.20 -4.23
CA VAL A 188 30.59 4.15 -2.84
C VAL A 188 32.12 4.14 -2.80
N ASN A 189 32.70 4.56 -1.68
CA ASN A 189 34.12 4.47 -1.43
C ASN A 189 34.38 3.47 -0.28
N PRO A 190 34.84 2.25 -0.57
CA PRO A 190 34.99 1.19 0.43
C PRO A 190 36.28 1.28 1.26
N ASP A 191 37.30 1.97 0.77
CA ASP A 191 38.68 1.91 1.29
C ASP A 191 39.39 3.27 1.33
N ARG A 192 38.69 4.36 0.97
CA ARG A 192 39.22 5.74 0.79
C ARG A 192 40.11 5.92 -0.44
N GLU A 193 40.20 4.93 -1.31
CA GLU A 193 41.02 4.96 -2.52
C GLU A 193 40.26 5.41 -3.77
N GLY A 194 38.97 5.71 -3.62
CA GLY A 194 38.16 6.23 -4.71
C GLY A 194 36.76 5.62 -4.81
N LEU A 195 35.95 6.20 -5.69
CA LEU A 195 34.57 5.78 -5.91
C LEU A 195 34.49 4.58 -6.85
N ARG A 196 33.82 3.51 -6.43
CA ARG A 196 33.48 2.32 -7.22
C ARG A 196 31.99 2.05 -7.23
N ALA A 197 31.48 1.30 -8.19
CA ALA A 197 30.13 0.81 -8.14
C ALA A 197 29.99 -0.21 -7.00
N VAL A 198 28.92 -0.13 -6.22
CA VAL A 198 28.72 -1.03 -5.06
C VAL A 198 28.69 -2.49 -5.46
N GLY A 199 28.24 -2.81 -6.70
CA GLY A 199 28.27 -4.17 -7.25
C GLY A 199 29.66 -4.73 -7.50
N GLU A 200 30.68 -3.87 -7.60
CA GLU A 200 32.10 -4.22 -7.80
C GLU A 200 32.87 -4.33 -6.48
N VAL A 201 32.23 -3.99 -5.36
CA VAL A 201 32.85 -4.03 -4.03
C VAL A 201 32.72 -5.44 -3.46
N GLU A 202 33.83 -5.98 -2.96
CA GLU A 202 33.84 -7.22 -2.21
C GLU A 202 33.18 -7.00 -0.85
N ILE A 203 32.09 -7.73 -0.59
CA ILE A 203 31.28 -7.62 0.63
C ILE A 203 31.15 -9.02 1.23
N GLY A 204 31.74 -9.21 2.40
CA GLY A 204 31.64 -10.45 3.16
C GLY A 204 30.25 -10.68 3.76
N GLU A 205 30.03 -11.85 4.35
CA GLU A 205 28.74 -12.27 4.95
C GLU A 205 28.24 -11.32 6.02
N SER A 206 29.12 -10.74 6.83
CA SER A 206 28.77 -9.76 7.87
C SER A 206 28.46 -8.36 7.32
N GLY A 207 28.52 -8.16 6.00
CA GLY A 207 28.41 -6.86 5.36
C GLY A 207 29.72 -6.06 5.45
N ARG A 208 29.74 -4.90 4.79
CA ARG A 208 30.88 -3.99 4.78
C ARG A 208 30.45 -2.55 5.03
N VAL A 209 31.19 -1.83 5.86
CA VAL A 209 31.02 -0.38 6.03
C VAL A 209 31.74 0.32 4.89
N VAL A 210 31.02 1.20 4.21
CA VAL A 210 31.54 1.97 3.07
C VAL A 210 31.09 3.41 3.18
N TRP A 211 31.80 4.33 2.52
CA TRP A 211 31.38 5.71 2.40
C TRP A 211 30.47 5.88 1.17
N LEU A 212 29.22 6.30 1.42
CA LEU A 212 28.31 6.69 0.34
C LEU A 212 28.53 8.17 0.03
N GLU A 213 28.84 8.46 -1.22
CA GLU A 213 29.08 9.83 -1.68
C GLU A 213 27.90 10.75 -1.36
N GLY A 214 28.19 11.90 -0.74
CA GLY A 214 27.22 12.91 -0.34
C GLY A 214 26.36 12.55 0.88
N PHE A 215 26.54 11.36 1.48
CA PHE A 215 25.80 10.93 2.66
C PHE A 215 26.69 10.65 3.88
N GLY A 216 27.74 9.84 3.73
CA GLY A 216 28.61 9.40 4.82
C GLY A 216 28.70 7.89 4.93
N LEU A 217 29.08 7.39 6.12
CA LEU A 217 29.22 5.96 6.36
C LEU A 217 27.85 5.26 6.34
N ILE A 218 27.82 4.14 5.63
CA ILE A 218 26.69 3.21 5.57
C ILE A 218 27.23 1.78 5.68
N ARG A 219 26.38 0.86 6.13
CA ARG A 219 26.68 -0.58 6.02
C ARG A 219 25.95 -1.18 4.83
N VAL A 220 26.65 -1.97 4.04
CA VAL A 220 26.11 -2.69 2.88
C VAL A 220 26.25 -4.17 3.09
N PHE A 221 25.20 -4.92 2.77
CA PHE A 221 25.15 -6.38 2.76
C PHE A 221 24.90 -6.84 1.33
N LYS A 222 25.59 -7.89 0.92
CA LYS A 222 25.36 -8.57 -0.36
C LYS A 222 24.62 -9.85 -0.12
N THR A 223 23.47 -10.01 -0.75
CA THR A 223 22.67 -11.23 -0.68
C THR A 223 22.42 -11.76 -2.09
N VAL A 224 22.31 -13.07 -2.20
CA VAL A 224 21.92 -13.73 -3.46
C VAL A 224 20.54 -14.30 -3.24
N ALA A 225 19.58 -13.81 -4.01
CA ALA A 225 18.21 -14.31 -3.97
C ALA A 225 18.14 -15.72 -4.59
N THR A 226 17.06 -16.46 -4.30
CA THR A 226 16.87 -17.85 -4.78
C THR A 226 16.87 -17.97 -6.31
N ASN A 227 16.56 -16.90 -7.03
CA ASN A 227 16.61 -16.83 -8.49
C ASN A 227 18.00 -16.46 -9.04
N GLY A 228 19.00 -16.30 -8.17
CA GLY A 228 20.37 -15.92 -8.53
C GLY A 228 20.60 -14.40 -8.62
N ASP A 229 19.59 -13.57 -8.43
CA ASP A 229 19.74 -12.10 -8.43
C ASP A 229 20.55 -11.66 -7.21
N VAL A 230 21.49 -10.74 -7.44
CA VAL A 230 22.31 -10.14 -6.39
C VAL A 230 21.66 -8.87 -5.91
N GLU A 231 21.36 -8.81 -4.61
CA GLU A 231 20.79 -7.64 -3.96
C GLU A 231 21.81 -6.98 -3.03
N MET A 232 21.91 -5.65 -3.12
CA MET A 232 22.77 -4.83 -2.27
C MET A 232 21.89 -4.08 -1.25
N TRP A 233 21.71 -4.65 -0.06
CA TRP A 233 21.02 -4.02 1.05
C TRP A 233 21.92 -3.02 1.75
N ALA A 234 21.39 -1.86 2.09
CA ALA A 234 22.15 -0.79 2.74
C ALA A 234 21.35 -0.13 3.87
N THR A 235 22.10 0.38 4.88
CA THR A 235 21.53 1.07 6.03
C THR A 235 22.50 2.13 6.58
N ASN A 236 21.97 3.16 7.25
CA ASN A 236 22.77 4.13 8.00
C ASN A 236 23.16 3.64 9.41
N LYS A 237 22.64 2.50 9.87
CA LYS A 237 23.06 1.86 11.12
C LYS A 237 24.27 0.98 10.84
N VAL A 238 25.47 1.54 11.02
CA VAL A 238 26.73 0.86 10.68
C VAL A 238 27.00 -0.38 11.53
N GLU A 239 26.40 -0.50 12.71
CA GLU A 239 26.46 -1.65 13.63
C GLU A 239 25.40 -2.72 13.37
N MET A 240 24.50 -2.50 12.39
CA MET A 240 23.42 -3.45 12.10
C MET A 240 24.02 -4.84 11.80
N SER A 241 23.53 -5.86 12.48
CA SER A 241 23.88 -7.25 12.20
C SER A 241 23.11 -7.77 10.97
N ASP A 242 23.59 -8.86 10.36
CA ASP A 242 22.86 -9.50 9.26
C ASP A 242 21.50 -10.06 9.72
N LEU A 243 21.40 -10.60 10.92
CA LEU A 243 20.12 -11.06 11.50
C LEU A 243 19.12 -9.91 11.64
N GLU A 244 19.57 -8.75 12.10
CA GLU A 244 18.71 -7.58 12.18
C GLU A 244 18.26 -7.09 10.80
N ARG A 245 19.17 -7.09 9.81
CA ARG A 245 18.83 -6.81 8.42
C ARG A 245 17.79 -7.78 7.87
N VAL A 246 17.99 -9.10 8.08
CA VAL A 246 17.03 -10.13 7.65
C VAL A 246 15.66 -9.91 8.28
N LYS A 247 15.62 -9.63 9.57
CA LYS A 247 14.37 -9.30 10.28
C LYS A 247 13.64 -8.13 9.64
N TRP A 248 14.33 -7.00 9.46
CA TRP A 248 13.68 -5.79 8.92
C TRP A 248 13.34 -5.93 7.43
N ALA A 249 14.17 -6.62 6.65
CA ALA A 249 13.86 -6.97 5.26
C ALA A 249 12.62 -7.88 5.17
N GLY A 250 12.49 -8.85 6.09
CA GLY A 250 11.29 -9.68 6.20
C GLY A 250 10.04 -8.86 6.52
N TYR A 251 10.13 -7.93 7.48
CA TYR A 251 9.02 -7.05 7.82
C TYR A 251 8.64 -6.10 6.67
N SER A 252 9.61 -5.66 5.87
CA SER A 252 9.32 -4.81 4.70
C SER A 252 8.46 -5.51 3.64
N TRP A 253 8.42 -6.84 3.62
CA TRP A 253 7.52 -7.61 2.74
C TRP A 253 6.04 -7.40 3.05
N ALA A 254 5.72 -6.86 4.22
CA ALA A 254 4.35 -6.50 4.61
C ALA A 254 3.68 -5.57 3.58
N ILE A 255 4.44 -4.67 2.92
CA ILE A 255 3.88 -3.75 1.91
C ILE A 255 3.35 -4.50 0.67
N GLU A 256 4.04 -5.58 0.26
CA GLU A 256 3.60 -6.40 -0.86
C GLU A 256 2.32 -7.18 -0.51
N ASN A 257 2.24 -7.73 0.71
CA ASN A 257 1.04 -8.37 1.22
C ASN A 257 -0.13 -7.38 1.30
N TYR A 258 0.12 -6.18 1.83
CA TYR A 258 -0.87 -5.11 1.86
C TYR A 258 -1.36 -4.72 0.45
N HIS A 259 -0.46 -4.52 -0.51
CA HIS A 259 -0.84 -4.22 -1.90
C HIS A 259 -1.71 -5.34 -2.51
N ARG A 260 -1.40 -6.59 -2.20
CA ARG A 260 -2.23 -7.73 -2.59
C ARG A 260 -3.59 -7.69 -1.89
N GLY A 261 -3.59 -7.42 -0.59
CA GLY A 261 -4.79 -7.34 0.25
C GLY A 261 -5.81 -6.32 -0.26
N ILE A 262 -5.38 -5.07 -0.51
CA ILE A 262 -6.27 -4.01 -1.01
C ILE A 262 -6.84 -4.31 -2.40
N LYS A 263 -6.08 -5.01 -3.26
CA LYS A 263 -6.52 -5.39 -4.61
C LYS A 263 -7.50 -6.57 -4.58
N GLN A 264 -7.22 -7.60 -3.79
CA GLN A 264 -8.00 -8.84 -3.77
C GLN A 264 -9.23 -8.73 -2.86
N PHE A 265 -9.10 -8.11 -1.69
CA PHE A 265 -10.15 -8.15 -0.67
C PHE A 265 -10.93 -6.85 -0.55
N CYS A 266 -10.35 -5.71 -0.92
CA CYS A 266 -11.01 -4.41 -0.88
C CYS A 266 -11.30 -3.83 -2.26
N LEU A 267 -11.07 -4.58 -3.33
CA LEU A 267 -11.51 -4.27 -4.71
C LEU A 267 -11.10 -2.88 -5.21
N ILE A 268 -9.96 -2.35 -4.74
CA ILE A 268 -9.51 -0.98 -5.01
C ILE A 268 -9.38 -0.67 -6.51
N GLU A 269 -9.19 -1.69 -7.35
CA GLU A 269 -9.11 -1.57 -8.80
C GLU A 269 -10.46 -1.69 -9.51
N ARG A 270 -11.57 -1.97 -8.81
CA ARG A 270 -12.81 -2.46 -9.42
C ARG A 270 -13.92 -1.42 -9.60
N ALA A 271 -13.77 -0.22 -9.04
CA ALA A 271 -14.79 0.81 -9.19
C ALA A 271 -15.01 1.23 -10.65
N GLN A 272 -16.26 1.54 -10.98
CA GLN A 272 -16.69 1.98 -12.29
C GLN A 272 -16.98 3.51 -12.29
N VAL A 273 -16.08 4.29 -11.70
CA VAL A 273 -16.16 5.75 -11.66
C VAL A 273 -15.20 6.38 -12.68
N ARG A 274 -15.44 7.62 -13.07
CA ARG A 274 -14.63 8.29 -14.12
C ARG A 274 -13.90 9.51 -13.60
N SER A 275 -14.53 10.31 -12.72
CA SER A 275 -13.95 11.56 -12.26
C SER A 275 -12.81 11.31 -11.26
N ARG A 276 -11.85 12.22 -11.25
CA ARG A 276 -10.71 12.25 -10.33
C ARG A 276 -11.14 12.20 -8.88
N ARG A 277 -12.12 13.04 -8.49
CA ARG A 277 -12.62 13.12 -7.12
C ARG A 277 -13.23 11.79 -6.66
N ALA A 278 -14.09 11.20 -7.49
CA ALA A 278 -14.71 9.92 -7.16
C ALA A 278 -13.67 8.78 -7.03
N TRP A 279 -12.63 8.77 -7.88
CA TRP A 279 -11.52 7.81 -7.76
C TRP A 279 -10.73 7.99 -6.47
N ARG A 280 -10.38 9.23 -6.12
CA ARG A 280 -9.65 9.51 -4.87
C ARG A 280 -10.45 9.06 -3.65
N ASN A 281 -11.75 9.34 -3.63
CA ASN A 281 -12.64 8.92 -2.54
C ASN A 281 -12.82 7.39 -2.50
N HIS A 282 -13.02 6.75 -3.66
CA HIS A 282 -13.07 5.29 -3.73
C HIS A 282 -11.79 4.65 -3.15
N ILE A 283 -10.61 5.12 -3.56
CA ILE A 283 -9.33 4.61 -3.06
C ILE A 283 -9.26 4.79 -1.53
N GLY A 284 -9.52 5.99 -1.01
CA GLY A 284 -9.51 6.24 0.44
C GLY A 284 -10.46 5.33 1.22
N LEU A 285 -11.69 5.14 0.72
CA LEU A 285 -12.67 4.24 1.34
C LEU A 285 -12.23 2.76 1.28
N CYS A 286 -11.56 2.33 0.19
CA CYS A 286 -10.98 0.98 0.10
C CYS A 286 -9.83 0.77 1.09
N LEU A 287 -9.00 1.78 1.32
CA LEU A 287 -7.92 1.71 2.31
C LEU A 287 -8.48 1.62 3.74
N ARG A 288 -9.53 2.37 4.04
CA ARG A 288 -10.26 2.28 5.32
C ARG A 288 -10.95 0.92 5.46
N ALA A 289 -11.51 0.37 4.39
CA ALA A 289 -12.06 -0.98 4.36
C ALA A 289 -10.99 -2.02 4.69
N PHE A 290 -9.79 -1.90 4.11
CA PHE A 290 -8.66 -2.77 4.42
C PHE A 290 -8.24 -2.66 5.89
N LEU A 291 -8.13 -1.45 6.41
CA LEU A 291 -7.78 -1.22 7.82
C LEU A 291 -8.75 -1.95 8.78
N ARG A 292 -10.05 -1.88 8.50
CA ARG A 292 -11.08 -2.57 9.30
C ARG A 292 -10.97 -4.08 9.16
N LEU A 293 -10.75 -4.58 7.94
CA LEU A 293 -10.54 -6.00 7.68
C LEU A 293 -9.28 -6.53 8.40
N GLU A 294 -8.17 -5.79 8.33
CA GLU A 294 -6.91 -6.11 9.01
C GLU A 294 -7.11 -6.19 10.53
N SER A 295 -7.73 -5.15 11.10
CA SER A 295 -8.06 -5.11 12.54
C SER A 295 -8.92 -6.30 12.98
N HIS A 296 -9.97 -6.61 12.21
CA HIS A 296 -10.84 -7.76 12.48
C HIS A 296 -10.06 -9.07 12.43
N CYS A 297 -9.28 -9.28 11.39
CA CYS A 297 -8.52 -10.50 11.18
C CYS A 297 -7.46 -10.71 12.26
N HIS A 298 -6.74 -9.64 12.64
CA HIS A 298 -5.76 -9.70 13.71
C HIS A 298 -6.41 -10.08 15.05
N HIS A 299 -7.52 -9.45 15.42
CA HIS A 299 -8.23 -9.76 16.68
C HIS A 299 -8.82 -11.17 16.71
N ARG A 300 -9.19 -11.73 15.55
CA ARG A 300 -9.77 -13.08 15.45
C ARG A 300 -8.74 -14.17 15.18
N GLY A 301 -7.50 -13.83 14.87
CA GLY A 301 -6.48 -14.79 14.46
C GLY A 301 -6.80 -15.52 13.17
N ILE A 302 -7.49 -14.85 12.22
CA ILE A 302 -7.88 -15.42 10.92
C ILE A 302 -7.24 -14.64 9.77
N SER A 303 -7.12 -15.27 8.62
CA SER A 303 -6.63 -14.60 7.41
C SER A 303 -7.70 -13.71 6.76
N TRP A 304 -7.29 -12.70 5.98
CA TRP A 304 -8.19 -11.90 5.15
C TRP A 304 -9.03 -12.75 4.20
N TYR A 305 -8.43 -13.83 3.68
CA TYR A 305 -9.13 -14.80 2.83
C TYR A 305 -10.28 -15.47 3.59
N GLU A 306 -10.02 -15.97 4.81
CA GLU A 306 -11.05 -16.62 5.61
C GLU A 306 -12.17 -15.64 5.99
N ALA A 307 -11.82 -14.41 6.42
CA ALA A 307 -12.81 -13.39 6.75
C ALA A 307 -13.73 -13.07 5.54
N LYS A 308 -13.15 -12.90 4.35
CA LYS A 308 -13.90 -12.64 3.12
C LYS A 308 -14.70 -13.84 2.66
N THR A 309 -14.12 -15.04 2.71
CA THR A 309 -14.75 -16.28 2.28
C THR A 309 -15.91 -16.68 3.19
N SER A 310 -15.87 -16.35 4.48
CA SER A 310 -16.97 -16.64 5.41
C SER A 310 -18.28 -15.97 4.99
N ILE A 311 -18.22 -14.72 4.50
CA ILE A 311 -19.40 -14.00 3.96
C ILE A 311 -19.99 -14.74 2.75
N ILE A 312 -19.11 -15.13 1.81
CA ILE A 312 -19.53 -15.84 0.59
C ILE A 312 -20.05 -17.24 0.92
N ARG A 313 -19.42 -17.93 1.86
CA ARG A 313 -19.78 -19.30 2.28
C ARG A 313 -21.19 -19.35 2.83
N GLU A 314 -21.62 -18.35 3.60
CA GLU A 314 -22.99 -18.26 4.10
C GLU A 314 -23.99 -18.11 2.96
N ALA A 315 -23.74 -17.21 2.03
CA ALA A 315 -24.59 -17.04 0.84
C ALA A 315 -24.68 -18.33 0.00
N VAL A 316 -23.55 -19.04 -0.16
CA VAL A 316 -23.51 -20.32 -0.88
C VAL A 316 -24.30 -21.40 -0.15
N ARG A 317 -24.18 -21.50 1.18
CA ARG A 317 -24.98 -22.46 1.98
C ARG A 317 -26.47 -22.21 1.81
N ASN A 318 -26.89 -20.95 1.90
CA ASN A 318 -28.29 -20.59 1.72
C ASN A 318 -28.78 -20.96 0.31
N TYR A 319 -27.96 -20.71 -0.72
CA TYR A 319 -28.31 -21.11 -2.10
C TYR A 319 -28.38 -22.61 -2.29
N ILE A 320 -27.45 -23.39 -1.71
CA ILE A 320 -27.50 -24.87 -1.78
C ILE A 320 -28.74 -25.43 -1.10
N ALA A 321 -29.14 -24.83 0.04
CA ALA A 321 -30.36 -25.24 0.75
C ALA A 321 -31.63 -24.88 0.00
N HIS A 322 -31.63 -23.76 -0.72
CA HIS A 322 -32.80 -23.21 -1.44
C HIS A 322 -32.38 -22.72 -2.84
N PRO A 323 -32.06 -23.65 -3.78
CA PRO A 323 -31.62 -23.26 -5.11
C PRO A 323 -32.77 -22.60 -5.90
N LEU A 324 -32.44 -21.45 -6.54
CA LEU A 324 -33.41 -20.69 -7.34
C LEU A 324 -33.75 -21.36 -8.68
N TYR A 325 -32.85 -22.22 -9.14
CA TYR A 325 -32.98 -22.89 -10.43
C TYR A 325 -33.13 -24.41 -10.22
N SER A 326 -34.15 -24.99 -10.78
CA SER A 326 -34.31 -26.44 -10.90
C SER A 326 -34.19 -26.85 -12.37
N LEU A 327 -33.57 -28.00 -12.60
CA LEU A 327 -33.63 -28.60 -13.94
C LEU A 327 -35.08 -28.97 -14.24
N ILE A 328 -35.66 -28.44 -15.31
CA ILE A 328 -36.96 -28.88 -15.80
C ILE A 328 -36.71 -30.28 -16.35
N SER A 329 -37.26 -31.29 -15.69
CA SER A 329 -37.28 -32.64 -16.23
C SER A 329 -38.15 -32.63 -17.51
N THR A 330 -37.51 -32.72 -18.66
CA THR A 330 -38.21 -33.05 -19.90
C THR A 330 -38.50 -34.54 -19.83
N ALA A 331 -39.71 -34.87 -19.38
CA ALA A 331 -40.28 -36.23 -19.50
C ALA A 331 -40.58 -36.56 -20.95
#